data_83af6f61b092661cb539f7a158315bb9
#
_entry.id   83af6f61b092661cb539f7a158315bb9
#
_cell.length_a   1.000
_cell.length_b   1.000
_cell.length_c   1.000
_cell.angle_alpha   90.00
_cell.angle_beta   90.00
_cell.angle_gamma   90.00
#
_symmetry.space_group_name_H-M   'P 1'
#
loop_
_entity.id
_entity.type
_entity.pdbx_description
1 polymer ?
#
loop_
_entity_poly.entity_id
_entity_poly.type
_entity_poly.pdbx_seq_one_letter_code
_entity_poly.pdbx_strand_id
1 'polypeptide(L)'
;MILIFGGTTEGRIAIQTLEEAGKTFYYSTKGDEQDVLLHNGIRLQGAMDAIEIETFCAQHHIKLLIDAAHPFATQLHETLEQVSVESNIPRHPFRAYLPETR
;
A
#
# COMPACT_ATOMS: atom_id res chain seq x y z
N MET A 1 1.70 0.23 12.59
CA MET A 1 2.34 -0.37 11.42
C MET A 1 1.56 0.01 10.17
N ILE A 2 2.22 0.19 9.07
CA ILE A 2 1.64 0.67 7.82
C ILE A 2 1.75 -0.42 6.75
N LEU A 3 0.69 -0.57 5.96
CA LEU A 3 0.69 -1.49 4.82
C LEU A 3 0.43 -0.68 3.55
N ILE A 4 1.38 -0.72 2.61
CA ILE A 4 1.30 0.01 1.35
C ILE A 4 1.04 -0.95 0.21
N PHE A 5 0.10 -0.60 -0.65
CA PHE A 5 -0.13 -1.31 -1.91
C PHE A 5 0.38 -0.45 -3.05
N GLY A 6 1.37 -0.96 -3.77
CA GLY A 6 2.06 -0.17 -4.77
C GLY A 6 2.21 -0.91 -6.09
N GLY A 7 3.38 -0.77 -6.69
CA GLY A 7 3.65 -1.27 -8.03
C GLY A 7 3.66 -0.15 -9.05
N THR A 8 3.69 1.09 -8.58
CA THR A 8 3.62 2.28 -9.43
C THR A 8 4.67 3.29 -9.00
N THR A 9 4.78 4.36 -9.77
CA THR A 9 5.63 5.49 -9.41
C THR A 9 5.17 6.10 -8.09
N GLU A 10 3.86 6.20 -7.89
CA GLU A 10 3.31 6.72 -6.64
C GLU A 10 3.73 5.85 -5.46
N GLY A 11 3.71 4.54 -5.67
CA GLY A 11 4.16 3.61 -4.64
C GLY A 11 5.62 3.84 -4.27
N ARG A 12 6.47 4.09 -5.26
CA ARG A 12 7.89 4.37 -5.00
C ARG A 12 8.05 5.64 -4.18
N ILE A 13 7.28 6.68 -4.49
CA ILE A 13 7.35 7.93 -3.75
C ILE A 13 6.91 7.72 -2.31
N ALA A 14 5.83 6.96 -2.10
CA ALA A 14 5.36 6.66 -0.76
C ALA A 14 6.42 5.90 0.05
N ILE A 15 7.04 4.89 -0.58
CA ILE A 15 8.09 4.13 0.07
C ILE A 15 9.25 5.03 0.46
N GLN A 16 9.70 5.87 -0.47
CA GLN A 16 10.83 6.74 -0.21
C GLN A 16 10.52 7.67 0.96
N THR A 17 9.32 8.21 0.99
CA THR A 17 8.90 9.09 2.08
C THR A 17 8.96 8.38 3.42
N LEU A 18 8.47 7.16 3.49
CA LEU A 18 8.47 6.40 4.74
C LEU A 18 9.88 5.98 5.14
N GLU A 19 10.72 5.61 4.17
CA GLU A 19 12.10 5.27 4.46
C GLU A 19 12.85 6.46 5.03
N GLU A 20 12.64 7.63 4.44
CA GLU A 20 13.30 8.84 4.92
C GLU A 20 12.82 9.24 6.30
N ALA A 21 11.56 8.94 6.62
CA ALA A 21 11.00 9.22 7.93
C ALA A 21 11.37 8.16 8.97
N GLY A 22 12.06 7.09 8.56
CA GLY A 22 12.44 6.03 9.48
C GLY A 22 11.28 5.18 9.95
N LYS A 23 10.20 5.10 9.17
CA LYS A 23 9.01 4.33 9.54
C LYS A 23 9.11 2.90 9.06
N THR A 24 8.66 1.97 9.88
CA THR A 24 8.55 0.57 9.49
C THR A 24 7.21 0.36 8.76
N PHE A 25 7.25 -0.41 7.67
CA PHE A 25 6.05 -0.62 6.87
C PHE A 25 6.17 -1.92 6.09
N TYR A 26 5.02 -2.43 5.62
CA TYR A 26 4.98 -3.52 4.66
C TYR A 26 4.61 -2.95 3.30
N TYR A 27 5.25 -3.46 2.27
CA TYR A 27 5.04 -3.00 0.90
C TYR A 27 4.58 -4.18 0.06
N SER A 28 3.34 -4.12 -0.42
CA SER A 28 2.73 -5.19 -1.19
C SER A 28 2.65 -4.84 -2.65
N THR A 29 3.11 -5.75 -3.50
CA THR A 29 2.94 -5.65 -4.94
C THR A 29 2.37 -6.96 -5.45
N LYS A 30 1.66 -6.89 -6.58
CA LYS A 30 1.06 -8.06 -7.19
C LYS A 30 2.12 -9.02 -7.71
N GLY A 31 3.22 -8.49 -8.20
CA GLY A 31 4.33 -9.29 -8.70
C GLY A 31 5.65 -8.69 -8.24
N ASP A 32 6.70 -8.92 -9.01
CA ASP A 32 8.01 -8.38 -8.67
C ASP A 32 8.44 -7.31 -9.67
N GLU A 33 7.48 -6.56 -10.17
CA GLU A 33 7.74 -5.56 -11.20
C GLU A 33 8.62 -4.44 -10.72
N GLN A 34 8.67 -4.22 -9.43
CA GLN A 34 9.47 -3.13 -8.90
C GLN A 34 10.62 -3.66 -8.10
N ASP A 35 11.80 -3.28 -8.51
CA ASP A 35 13.02 -3.57 -7.79
C ASP A 35 13.32 -2.37 -6.90
N VAL A 36 12.82 -2.41 -5.68
CA VAL A 36 12.92 -1.30 -4.75
C VAL A 36 13.78 -1.73 -3.59
N LEU A 37 14.73 -0.88 -3.23
CA LEU A 37 15.58 -1.14 -2.08
C LEU A 37 14.87 -0.67 -0.81
N LEU A 38 14.62 -1.61 0.09
CA LEU A 38 13.94 -1.33 1.34
C LEU A 38 14.89 -1.51 2.51
N HIS A 39 14.88 -0.57 3.43
CA HIS A 39 15.64 -0.65 4.67
C HIS A 39 14.73 -0.84 5.86
N ASN A 40 13.68 -0.03 5.95
CA ASN A 40 12.69 -0.12 7.03
C ASN A 40 11.44 -0.86 6.60
N GLY A 41 11.29 -1.10 5.31
CA GLY A 41 10.13 -1.78 4.75
C GLY A 41 10.35 -3.27 4.57
N ILE A 42 9.28 -4.03 4.62
CA ILE A 42 9.28 -5.46 4.37
C ILE A 42 8.42 -5.72 3.15
N ARG A 43 9.00 -6.36 2.16
CA ARG A 43 8.31 -6.60 0.89
C ARG A 43 7.42 -7.83 0.97
N LEU A 44 6.18 -7.67 0.51
CA LEU A 44 5.24 -8.77 0.34
C LEU A 44 4.97 -8.92 -1.15
N GLN A 45 4.91 -10.14 -1.61
CA GLN A 45 4.75 -10.40 -3.03
C GLN A 45 3.54 -11.27 -3.26
N GLY A 46 2.77 -10.96 -4.29
CA GLY A 46 1.58 -11.72 -4.63
C GLY A 46 0.30 -10.99 -4.27
N ALA A 47 -0.75 -11.28 -5.03
CA ALA A 47 -2.05 -10.67 -4.79
C ALA A 47 -2.70 -11.28 -3.55
N MET A 48 -3.40 -10.43 -2.79
CA MET A 48 -4.16 -10.87 -1.62
C MET A 48 -5.62 -10.49 -1.80
N ASP A 49 -6.52 -11.38 -1.38
CA ASP A 49 -7.94 -11.04 -1.37
C ASP A 49 -8.30 -10.33 -0.06
N ALA A 50 -9.57 -9.95 0.07
CA ALA A 50 -10.01 -9.18 1.23
C ALA A 50 -9.74 -9.91 2.55
N ILE A 51 -10.02 -11.21 2.58
CA ILE A 51 -9.84 -11.99 3.80
C ILE A 51 -8.36 -12.07 4.17
N GLU A 52 -7.50 -12.27 3.17
CA GLU A 52 -6.06 -12.33 3.41
C GLU A 52 -5.53 -10.99 3.92
N ILE A 53 -6.01 -9.89 3.37
CA ILE A 53 -5.60 -8.57 3.82
C ILE A 53 -6.07 -8.31 5.24
N GLU A 54 -7.32 -8.65 5.54
CA GLU A 54 -7.86 -8.46 6.89
C GLU A 54 -7.08 -9.27 7.91
N THR A 55 -6.77 -10.53 7.57
CA THR A 55 -6.00 -11.40 8.45
C THR A 55 -4.61 -10.83 8.69
N PHE A 56 -3.96 -10.38 7.62
CA PHE A 56 -2.64 -9.79 7.72
C PHE A 56 -2.67 -8.55 8.62
N CYS A 57 -3.66 -7.69 8.43
CA CYS A 57 -3.78 -6.48 9.22
C CYS A 57 -3.93 -6.78 10.71
N ALA A 58 -4.73 -7.80 11.02
CA ALA A 58 -4.92 -8.20 12.43
C ALA A 58 -3.64 -8.78 13.02
N GLN A 59 -2.96 -9.63 12.26
CA GLN A 59 -1.76 -10.30 12.74
C GLN A 59 -0.59 -9.34 12.95
N HIS A 60 -0.50 -8.32 12.11
CA HIS A 60 0.64 -7.40 12.12
C HIS A 60 0.31 -6.02 12.66
N HIS A 61 -0.87 -5.88 13.25
CA HIS A 61 -1.28 -4.62 13.90
C HIS A 61 -1.20 -3.43 12.96
N ILE A 62 -1.72 -3.62 11.75
CA ILE A 62 -1.72 -2.55 10.75
C ILE A 62 -2.71 -1.47 11.20
N LYS A 63 -2.25 -0.24 11.20
CA LYS A 63 -3.06 0.92 11.63
C LYS A 63 -3.36 1.87 10.49
N LEU A 64 -2.75 1.66 9.33
CA LEU A 64 -2.94 2.55 8.18
C LEU A 64 -2.73 1.75 6.91
N LEU A 65 -3.67 1.87 5.97
CA LEU A 65 -3.53 1.33 4.63
C LEU A 65 -3.22 2.48 3.68
N ILE A 66 -2.15 2.35 2.90
CA ILE A 66 -1.85 3.32 1.87
C ILE A 66 -2.09 2.66 0.51
N ASP A 67 -3.01 3.25 -0.25
CA ASP A 67 -3.41 2.74 -1.55
C ASP A 67 -2.70 3.55 -2.63
N ALA A 68 -1.54 3.07 -3.06
CA ALA A 68 -0.77 3.69 -4.13
C ALA A 68 -0.76 2.81 -5.37
N ALA A 69 -1.78 1.98 -5.53
CA ALA A 69 -1.91 1.10 -6.67
C ALA A 69 -2.30 1.90 -7.92
N HIS A 70 -2.12 1.26 -9.07
CA HIS A 70 -2.45 1.89 -10.35
C HIS A 70 -3.91 2.33 -10.36
N PRO A 71 -4.23 3.50 -10.98
CA PRO A 71 -5.62 3.98 -11.00
C PRO A 71 -6.60 2.98 -11.59
N PHE A 72 -6.15 2.11 -12.51
CA PHE A 72 -7.03 1.13 -13.12
C PHE A 72 -7.15 -0.17 -12.32
N ALA A 73 -6.49 -0.26 -11.18
CA ALA A 73 -6.64 -1.43 -10.29
C ALA A 73 -7.93 -1.31 -9.50
N THR A 74 -9.05 -1.26 -10.20
CA THR A 74 -10.36 -0.97 -9.62
C THR A 74 -10.74 -1.97 -8.54
N GLN A 75 -10.52 -3.26 -8.81
CA GLN A 75 -10.88 -4.30 -7.85
C GLN A 75 -10.08 -4.17 -6.57
N LEU A 76 -8.80 -3.85 -6.69
CA LEU A 76 -7.96 -3.69 -5.49
C LEU A 76 -8.42 -2.47 -4.69
N HIS A 77 -8.73 -1.36 -5.36
CA HIS A 77 -9.22 -0.17 -4.67
C HIS A 77 -10.50 -0.47 -3.88
N GLU A 78 -11.43 -1.21 -4.51
CA GLU A 78 -12.67 -1.59 -3.85
C GLU A 78 -12.41 -2.53 -2.67
N THR A 79 -11.51 -3.47 -2.85
CA THR A 79 -11.14 -4.40 -1.79
C THR A 79 -10.55 -3.65 -0.59
N LEU A 80 -9.67 -2.69 -0.85
CA LEU A 80 -9.05 -1.93 0.23
C LEU A 80 -10.05 -1.06 0.94
N GLU A 81 -11.01 -0.50 0.21
CA GLU A 81 -12.07 0.26 0.84
C GLU A 81 -12.91 -0.63 1.76
N GLN A 82 -13.26 -1.81 1.29
CA GLN A 82 -14.02 -2.77 2.10
C GLN A 82 -13.25 -3.15 3.37
N VAL A 83 -11.97 -3.48 3.23
CA VAL A 83 -11.14 -3.84 4.38
C VAL A 83 -11.04 -2.68 5.36
N SER A 84 -10.86 -1.47 4.84
CA SER A 84 -10.76 -0.28 5.67
C SER A 84 -12.00 -0.11 6.54
N VAL A 85 -13.17 -0.27 5.94
CA VAL A 85 -14.43 -0.12 6.68
C VAL A 85 -14.61 -1.25 7.68
N GLU A 86 -14.42 -2.49 7.24
CA GLU A 86 -14.72 -3.65 8.09
C GLU A 86 -13.71 -3.81 9.21
N SER A 87 -12.47 -3.46 8.98
CA SER A 87 -11.42 -3.57 9.99
C SER A 87 -11.20 -2.28 10.76
N ASN A 88 -11.92 -1.22 10.41
CA ASN A 88 -11.81 0.09 11.05
C ASN A 88 -10.37 0.61 10.98
N ILE A 89 -9.74 0.47 9.82
CA ILE A 89 -8.39 0.94 9.58
C ILE A 89 -8.45 2.04 8.52
N PRO A 90 -7.92 3.23 8.78
CA PRO A 90 -7.96 4.29 7.77
C PRO A 90 -7.23 3.90 6.49
N ARG A 91 -7.79 4.29 5.36
CA ARG A 91 -7.18 4.11 4.06
C ARG A 91 -6.85 5.47 3.48
N HIS A 92 -5.60 5.63 3.09
CA HIS A 92 -5.12 6.86 2.49
C HIS A 92 -4.76 6.59 1.03
N PRO A 93 -5.52 7.11 0.08
CA PRO A 93 -5.11 7.01 -1.32
C PRO A 93 -3.92 7.93 -1.54
N PHE A 94 -2.85 7.38 -2.08
CA PHE A 94 -1.64 8.13 -2.30
C PHE A 94 -1.39 8.25 -3.80
N ARG A 95 -1.36 9.47 -4.30
CA ARG A 95 -1.06 9.73 -5.69
C ARG A 95 -0.05 10.85 -5.77
N ALA A 96 0.96 10.66 -6.61
CA ALA A 96 1.85 11.76 -6.92
C ALA A 96 1.03 12.79 -7.68
N TYR A 97 0.85 13.93 -7.10
CA TYR A 97 0.07 14.96 -7.74
C TYR A 97 0.83 15.52 -8.94
N LEU A 98 0.19 15.46 -10.08
CA LEU A 98 0.73 16.07 -11.29
C LEU A 98 -0.13 17.27 -11.58
N PRO A 99 0.43 18.45 -11.45
CA PRO A 99 -0.37 19.65 -11.72
C PRO A 99 -0.65 19.67 -13.17
N GLU A 100 -1.21 19.10 -13.75
CA GLU A 100 -1.43 19.01 -14.98
C GLU A 100 -1.87 19.96 -15.42
N THR A 101 -1.54 20.08 -15.44
CA THR A 101 -1.80 20.70 -15.67
C THR A 101 -2.70 21.19 -16.10
N ARG A 102 -2.88 21.54 -15.96
CA ARG A 102 -3.70 21.78 -16.23
C ARG A 102 -3.76 22.43 -16.74
#